data_8a3fe6a544092dcc2d996f47c3317497
#
_entry.id   8a3fe6a544092dcc2d996f47c3317497
#
_cell.length_a   1.000
_cell.length_b   1.000
_cell.length_c   1.000
_cell.angle_alpha   90.00
_cell.angle_beta   90.00
_cell.angle_gamma   90.00
#
_symmetry.space_group_name_H-M   'P 1'
#
loop_
_entity.id
_entity.type
_entity.pdbx_description
1 polymer ?
#
loop_
_entity_poly.entity_id
_entity_poly.type
_entity_poly.pdbx_seq_one_letter_code
_entity_poly.pdbx_strand_id
1 'polypeptide(L)'
;MGEQVAKETIRTAKAVIKEEVEKAGFHLVRILLFGSRARGDSTSHSDWDFYVVVDTPIDFPTKRRVAGSIQMRLAEQHIFCDIIIQSREAFTHLSRSKNTISYLARTEGIRI
;
A
#
# COMPACT_ATOMS: atom_id res chain seq x y z
N MET A 1 4.24 -21.96 -8.73
CA MET A 1 2.86 -21.60 -8.32
C MET A 1 2.83 -20.35 -7.46
N GLY A 2 3.51 -20.33 -6.31
CA GLY A 2 3.49 -19.19 -5.39
C GLY A 2 3.99 -17.89 -6.00
N GLU A 3 5.04 -17.95 -6.79
CA GLU A 3 5.63 -16.78 -7.42
C GLU A 3 4.70 -16.16 -8.47
N GLN A 4 4.03 -16.99 -9.25
CA GLN A 4 3.09 -16.54 -10.26
C GLN A 4 1.85 -15.89 -9.61
N VAL A 5 1.34 -16.50 -8.54
CA VAL A 5 0.20 -15.97 -7.79
C VAL A 5 0.56 -14.62 -7.19
N ALA A 6 1.77 -14.49 -6.61
CA ALA A 6 2.21 -13.23 -6.04
C ALA A 6 2.31 -12.13 -7.09
N LYS A 7 2.82 -12.43 -8.27
CA LYS A 7 2.92 -11.46 -9.37
C LYS A 7 1.54 -10.97 -9.82
N GLU A 8 0.59 -11.88 -9.95
CA GLU A 8 -0.78 -11.53 -10.34
C GLU A 8 -1.47 -10.69 -9.26
N THR A 9 -1.29 -11.04 -8.00
CA THR A 9 -1.83 -10.29 -6.87
C THR A 9 -1.28 -8.87 -6.85
N ILE A 10 0.02 -8.71 -7.01
CA ILE A 10 0.67 -7.40 -7.04
C ILE A 10 0.15 -6.57 -8.22
N ARG A 11 0.02 -7.17 -9.39
CA ARG A 11 -0.50 -6.47 -10.57
C ARG A 11 -1.92 -5.96 -10.33
N THR A 12 -2.78 -6.81 -9.80
CA THR A 12 -4.15 -6.45 -9.48
C THR A 12 -4.20 -5.32 -8.45
N ALA A 13 -3.41 -5.46 -7.37
CA ALA A 13 -3.37 -4.45 -6.31
C ALA A 13 -2.90 -3.09 -6.85
N LYS A 14 -1.87 -3.07 -7.66
CA LYS A 14 -1.36 -1.83 -8.27
C LYS A 14 -2.44 -1.14 -9.10
N ALA A 15 -3.16 -1.89 -9.92
CA ALA A 15 -4.20 -1.33 -10.77
C ALA A 15 -5.32 -0.72 -9.94
N VAL A 16 -5.79 -1.43 -8.94
CA VAL A 16 -6.88 -0.96 -8.06
C VAL A 16 -6.43 0.28 -7.27
N ILE A 17 -5.24 0.23 -6.68
CA ILE A 17 -4.70 1.36 -5.91
C ILE A 17 -4.61 2.61 -6.80
N LYS A 18 -4.05 2.47 -7.98
CA LYS A 18 -3.90 3.59 -8.91
C LYS A 18 -5.25 4.19 -9.29
N GLU A 19 -6.22 3.35 -9.63
CA GLU A 19 -7.56 3.80 -10.00
C GLU A 19 -8.24 4.58 -8.88
N GLU A 20 -8.20 4.05 -7.64
CA GLU A 20 -8.86 4.69 -6.51
C GLU A 20 -8.18 6.00 -6.11
N VAL A 21 -6.86 6.04 -6.16
CA VAL A 21 -6.09 7.25 -5.87
C VAL A 21 -6.39 8.35 -6.90
N GLU A 22 -6.36 8.01 -8.18
CA GLU A 22 -6.63 8.97 -9.24
C GLU A 22 -8.08 9.44 -9.24
N LYS A 23 -9.02 8.56 -8.97
CA LYS A 23 -10.44 8.87 -8.84
C LYS A 23 -10.70 9.86 -7.72
N ALA A 24 -9.90 9.82 -6.67
CA ALA A 24 -9.98 10.76 -5.55
C ALA A 24 -9.30 12.10 -5.83
N GLY A 25 -8.67 12.26 -6.97
CA GLY A 25 -8.03 13.51 -7.38
C GLY A 25 -6.55 13.62 -7.05
N PHE A 26 -5.90 12.52 -6.72
CA PHE A 26 -4.47 12.50 -6.38
C PHE A 26 -3.68 11.75 -7.44
N HIS A 27 -2.37 12.01 -7.49
CA HIS A 27 -1.46 11.24 -8.33
C HIS A 27 -0.66 10.26 -7.48
N LEU A 28 -0.61 9.03 -7.94
CA LEU A 28 0.17 7.97 -7.29
C LEU A 28 1.65 8.21 -7.57
N VAL A 29 2.44 8.35 -6.50
CA VAL A 29 3.89 8.52 -6.59
C VAL A 29 4.59 7.18 -6.49
N ARG A 30 4.16 6.35 -5.53
CA ARG A 30 4.87 5.11 -5.19
C ARG A 30 3.97 4.19 -4.40
N ILE A 31 4.19 2.89 -4.56
CA ILE A 31 3.62 1.88 -3.66
C ILE A 31 4.79 1.06 -3.13
N LEU A 32 4.82 0.87 -1.82
CA LEU A 32 5.79 0.01 -1.16
C LEU A 32 5.05 -1.18 -0.56
N LEU A 33 5.48 -2.38 -0.92
CA LEU A 33 5.04 -3.60 -0.26
C LEU A 33 5.95 -3.79 0.95
N PHE A 34 5.38 -3.93 2.14
CA PHE A 34 6.15 -4.14 3.35
C PHE A 34 5.53 -5.27 4.18
N GLY A 35 6.04 -5.51 5.37
CA GLY A 35 5.55 -6.59 6.21
C GLY A 35 6.02 -7.96 5.76
N SER A 36 5.31 -9.02 6.18
CA SER A 36 5.76 -10.40 5.97
C SER A 36 5.90 -10.79 4.50
N ARG A 37 5.05 -10.24 3.63
CA ARG A 37 5.11 -10.53 2.18
C ARG A 37 6.38 -9.94 1.56
N ALA A 38 6.87 -8.83 2.09
CA ALA A 38 8.12 -8.23 1.62
C ALA A 38 9.34 -8.95 2.19
N ARG A 39 9.26 -9.38 3.46
CA ARG A 39 10.37 -10.06 4.14
C ARG A 39 10.57 -11.50 3.66
N GLY A 40 9.56 -12.11 3.03
CA GLY A 40 9.63 -13.49 2.59
C GLY A 40 9.24 -14.52 3.67
N ASP A 41 8.70 -14.07 4.80
CA ASP A 41 8.27 -14.97 5.87
C ASP A 41 6.74 -15.10 5.96
N SER A 42 6.05 -14.77 4.86
CA SER A 42 4.61 -14.87 4.79
C SER A 42 4.11 -16.31 4.63
N THR A 43 2.87 -16.51 5.06
CA THR A 43 2.13 -17.74 4.80
C THR A 43 0.97 -17.42 3.84
N SER A 44 0.22 -18.44 3.42
CA SER A 44 -0.96 -18.24 2.57
C SER A 44 -2.05 -17.41 3.27
N HIS A 45 -1.99 -17.31 4.60
CA HIS A 45 -2.96 -16.55 5.39
C HIS A 45 -2.47 -15.15 5.77
N SER A 46 -1.26 -14.76 5.37
CA SER A 46 -0.72 -13.45 5.66
C SER A 46 -1.41 -12.39 4.82
N ASP A 47 -1.74 -11.25 5.44
CA ASP A 47 -2.26 -10.11 4.72
C ASP A 47 -1.13 -9.44 3.93
N TRP A 48 -1.54 -8.66 2.94
CA TRP A 48 -0.63 -7.82 2.17
C TRP A 48 -0.61 -6.44 2.80
N ASP A 49 0.57 -5.89 3.00
CA ASP A 49 0.73 -4.55 3.57
C ASP A 49 1.26 -3.60 2.50
N PHE A 50 0.42 -2.65 2.09
CA PHE A 50 0.80 -1.68 1.07
C PHE A 50 0.88 -0.27 1.67
N TYR A 51 1.98 0.39 1.40
CA TYR A 51 2.16 1.79 1.75
C TYR A 51 2.09 2.61 0.46
N VAL A 52 1.10 3.49 0.39
CA VAL A 52 0.78 4.25 -0.82
C VAL A 52 1.20 5.70 -0.61
N VAL A 53 2.05 6.20 -1.49
CA VAL A 53 2.50 7.59 -1.46
C VAL A 53 1.84 8.36 -2.59
N VAL A 54 1.18 9.48 -2.22
CA VAL A 54 0.52 10.38 -3.16
C VAL A 54 1.26 11.71 -3.22
N ASP A 55 0.99 12.50 -4.27
CA ASP A 55 1.75 13.71 -4.59
C ASP A 55 1.50 14.90 -3.68
N THR A 56 0.28 15.03 -3.14
CA THR A 56 -0.13 16.21 -2.37
C THR A 56 -0.71 15.81 -1.02
N PRO A 57 -0.79 16.75 -0.07
CA PRO A 57 -1.38 16.47 1.23
C PRO A 57 -2.79 15.88 1.10
N ILE A 58 -3.09 14.91 1.94
CA ILE A 58 -4.37 14.22 1.94
C ILE A 58 -4.88 14.17 3.39
N ASP A 59 -6.12 14.60 3.60
CA ASP A 59 -6.70 14.65 4.93
C ASP A 59 -7.13 13.26 5.40
N PHE A 60 -7.33 13.13 6.69
CA PHE A 60 -7.65 11.86 7.32
C PHE A 60 -8.96 11.23 6.79
N PRO A 61 -10.08 11.97 6.67
CA PRO A 61 -11.29 11.39 6.12
C PRO A 61 -11.12 10.85 4.69
N THR A 62 -10.37 11.55 3.87
CA THR A 62 -10.11 11.13 2.49
C THR A 62 -9.24 9.88 2.46
N LYS A 63 -8.20 9.82 3.31
CA LYS A 63 -7.37 8.61 3.46
C LYS A 63 -8.23 7.39 3.79
N ARG A 64 -9.11 7.53 4.78
CA ARG A 64 -9.98 6.44 5.21
C ARG A 64 -10.88 5.97 4.08
N ARG A 65 -11.48 6.90 3.38
CA ARG A 65 -12.39 6.57 2.27
C ARG A 65 -11.67 5.85 1.15
N VAL A 66 -10.51 6.37 0.73
CA VAL A 66 -9.74 5.78 -0.36
C VAL A 66 -9.20 4.40 0.05
N ALA A 67 -8.61 4.30 1.25
CA ALA A 67 -8.11 3.02 1.75
C ALA A 67 -9.21 1.98 1.84
N GLY A 68 -10.38 2.37 2.35
CA GLY A 68 -11.53 1.48 2.45
C GLY A 68 -12.01 0.99 1.10
N SER A 69 -12.07 1.86 0.11
CA SER A 69 -12.46 1.48 -1.27
C SER A 69 -11.46 0.49 -1.87
N ILE A 70 -10.18 0.73 -1.68
CA ILE A 70 -9.13 -0.18 -2.16
C ILE A 70 -9.28 -1.55 -1.48
N GLN A 71 -9.39 -1.56 -0.16
CA GLN A 71 -9.52 -2.81 0.61
C GLN A 71 -10.75 -3.60 0.20
N MET A 72 -11.88 -2.93 0.03
CA MET A 72 -13.12 -3.59 -0.37
C MET A 72 -13.01 -4.22 -1.76
N ARG A 73 -12.47 -3.49 -2.73
CA ARG A 73 -12.30 -4.01 -4.08
C ARG A 73 -11.35 -5.20 -4.12
N LEU A 74 -10.26 -5.14 -3.37
CA LEU A 74 -9.29 -6.23 -3.32
C LEU A 74 -9.84 -7.44 -2.58
N ALA A 75 -10.61 -7.21 -1.52
CA ALA A 75 -11.25 -8.31 -0.78
C ALA A 75 -12.23 -9.09 -1.65
N GLU A 76 -12.90 -8.43 -2.60
CA GLU A 76 -13.77 -9.11 -3.56
C GLU A 76 -13.01 -10.12 -4.42
N GLN A 77 -11.72 -9.94 -4.55
CA GLN A 77 -10.83 -10.84 -5.29
C GLN A 77 -10.01 -11.73 -4.36
N HIS A 78 -10.41 -11.82 -3.10
CA HIS A 78 -9.73 -12.62 -2.06
C HIS A 78 -8.30 -12.14 -1.78
N ILE A 79 -8.05 -10.85 -2.00
CA ILE A 79 -6.79 -10.21 -1.63
C ILE A 79 -7.05 -9.36 -0.39
N PHE A 80 -6.56 -9.83 0.75
CA PHE A 80 -6.78 -9.14 2.02
C PHE A 80 -5.54 -8.32 2.34
N CYS A 81 -5.75 -7.02 2.58
CA CYS A 81 -4.64 -6.10 2.71
C CYS A 81 -4.91 -4.98 3.70
N ASP A 82 -3.82 -4.43 4.21
CA ASP A 82 -3.83 -3.18 4.95
C ASP A 82 -3.25 -2.09 4.04
N ILE A 83 -3.90 -0.93 4.04
CA ILE A 83 -3.52 0.18 3.19
C ILE A 83 -3.18 1.39 4.05
N ILE A 84 -1.96 1.87 3.92
CA ILE A 84 -1.52 3.12 4.54
C ILE A 84 -1.33 4.13 3.40
N ILE A 85 -1.91 5.31 3.53
CA ILE A 85 -1.77 6.37 2.52
C ILE A 85 -1.15 7.60 3.17
N GLN A 86 -0.10 8.12 2.56
CA GLN A 86 0.53 9.37 3.00
C GLN A 86 0.98 10.17 1.77
N SER A 87 1.07 11.48 1.96
CA SER A 87 1.67 12.34 0.94
C SER A 87 3.17 12.11 0.89
N ARG A 88 3.79 12.50 -0.22
CA ARG A 88 5.25 12.45 -0.38
C ARG A 88 5.96 13.18 0.76
N GLU A 89 5.47 14.37 1.10
CA GLU A 89 6.04 15.17 2.17
C GLU A 89 5.93 14.49 3.53
N ALA A 90 4.74 13.96 3.85
CA ALA A 90 4.53 13.25 5.11
C ALA A 90 5.38 11.98 5.18
N PHE A 91 5.48 11.23 4.10
CA PHE A 91 6.32 10.04 4.04
C PHE A 91 7.79 10.39 4.32
N THR A 92 8.31 11.44 3.67
CA THR A 92 9.69 11.87 3.86
C THR A 92 9.94 12.25 5.32
N HIS A 93 9.02 12.99 5.92
CA HIS A 93 9.16 13.40 7.32
C HIS A 93 9.03 12.22 8.29
N LEU A 94 7.96 11.44 8.17
CA LEU A 94 7.68 10.34 9.09
C LEU A 94 8.70 9.21 8.99
N SER A 95 9.23 8.95 7.80
CA SER A 95 10.16 7.84 7.60
C SER A 95 11.51 8.04 8.28
N ARG A 96 11.77 9.23 8.82
CA ARG A 96 12.98 9.52 9.59
C ARG A 96 12.88 9.02 11.03
N SER A 97 11.68 8.75 11.52
CA SER A 97 11.47 8.31 12.90
C SER A 97 11.32 6.79 12.94
N LYS A 98 12.23 6.14 13.69
CA LYS A 98 12.29 4.67 13.79
C LYS A 98 11.03 4.03 14.36
N ASN A 99 10.17 4.81 15.01
CA ASN A 99 8.97 4.28 15.65
C ASN A 99 7.72 4.40 14.78
N THR A 100 7.88 4.64 13.49
CA THR A 100 6.74 4.82 12.57
C THR A 100 6.66 3.70 11.55
N ILE A 101 5.43 3.45 11.07
CA ILE A 101 5.19 2.53 9.95
C ILE A 101 5.90 3.04 8.70
N SER A 102 5.99 4.37 8.54
CA SER A 102 6.69 4.98 7.41
C SER A 102 8.16 4.62 7.37
N TYR A 103 8.81 4.57 8.52
CA TYR A 103 10.20 4.11 8.63
C TYR A 103 10.32 2.65 8.21
N LEU A 104 9.42 1.81 8.71
CA LEU A 104 9.40 0.38 8.39
C LEU A 104 9.22 0.17 6.88
N ALA A 105 8.27 0.88 6.28
CA ALA A 105 8.02 0.77 4.85
C ALA A 105 9.24 1.23 4.03
N ARG A 106 9.94 2.29 4.47
CA ARG A 106 11.12 2.78 3.78
C ARG A 106 12.29 1.81 3.85
N THR A 107 12.50 1.20 5.02
CA THR A 107 13.70 0.39 5.26
C THR A 107 13.57 -1.06 4.78
N GLU A 108 12.38 -1.66 4.88
CA GLU A 108 12.18 -3.04 4.44
C GLU A 108 11.21 -3.18 3.26
N GLY A 109 10.59 -2.09 2.83
CA GLY A 109 9.61 -2.13 1.75
C GLY A 109 10.23 -2.37 0.39
N ILE A 110 9.46 -3.03 -0.46
CA ILE A 110 9.80 -3.29 -1.86
C ILE A 110 8.93 -2.41 -2.72
N ARG A 111 9.54 -1.61 -3.59
CA ARG A 111 8.81 -0.79 -4.54
C ARG A 111 8.15 -1.70 -5.58
N ILE A 112 6.87 -1.52 -5.79
CA ILE A 112 6.13 -2.31 -6.77
C ILE A 112 5.50 -1.45 -7.86
#